data_e0492d69030fc19fafea48aa007d96d6
#
_entry.id   e0492d69030fc19fafea48aa007d96d6
#
_cell.length_a   1.000
_cell.length_b   1.000
_cell.length_c   1.000
_cell.angle_alpha   90.00
_cell.angle_beta   90.00
_cell.angle_gamma   90.00
#
_symmetry.space_group_name_H-M   'P 1'
#
loop_
_entity.id
_entity.type
_entity.pdbx_description
1 polymer ?
#
loop_
_entity_poly.entity_id
_entity_poly.type
_entity_poly.pdbx_seq_one_letter_code
_entity_poly.pdbx_strand_id
1 'polypeptide(L)'
;VAALNDYPLLSGTIRVPRVGAWTAEVEIRSDIAYVGPASISLEGTNFVGSSSRSSVKGPGRVACAVVGGAGGLETDVPARQYVGPNVSLVLGDILSLAGETISSAVSASLTGRSLTTWQRAAGTAKEALAQLAEALGVSWRVLLDGTVWLGAETWPEVTPECRVLDDDQATGTVTLSLVPSLLPGTTFCGQRIEHVRHELGTGEARTEASSTSPAAAMSAFLGPVEKRIRYSRSYSARVVKQNANGTLQVLPDNSTFKGSGLDQVKIRLGVPGTVTVPKGAHVELVFEDGDPQKPIATAFHDGSLTELSLGSGADFVALAQLVLDELNAIKTWADVHVHPTGMGPSGPPATPMTQPGSVAAAKVKAE
;
A
#
# COMPACT_ATOMS: atom_id res chain seq x y z
N VAL A 1 -34.84 24.67 -10.72
CA VAL A 1 -34.11 24.55 -12.00
C VAL A 1 -32.66 24.25 -11.66
N ALA A 2 -32.08 23.23 -12.30
CA ALA A 2 -30.67 22.90 -12.09
C ALA A 2 -29.78 23.77 -12.99
N ALA A 3 -28.73 24.34 -12.42
CA ALA A 3 -27.78 25.18 -13.15
C ALA A 3 -26.34 25.04 -12.61
N LEU A 4 -25.36 25.23 -13.48
CA LEU A 4 -23.95 25.47 -13.11
C LEU A 4 -23.70 26.97 -13.30
N ASN A 5 -23.49 27.69 -12.21
CA ASN A 5 -23.53 29.15 -12.22
C ASN A 5 -24.85 29.62 -12.90
N ASP A 6 -24.74 30.39 -14.02
CA ASP A 6 -25.89 30.88 -14.77
C ASP A 6 -26.28 29.96 -15.95
N TYR A 7 -25.58 28.85 -16.17
CA TYR A 7 -25.81 27.95 -17.31
C TYR A 7 -26.78 26.82 -16.91
N PRO A 8 -27.90 26.64 -17.59
CA PRO A 8 -28.81 25.53 -17.34
C PRO A 8 -28.14 24.17 -17.52
N LEU A 9 -28.34 23.27 -16.55
CA LEU A 9 -27.91 21.87 -16.68
C LEU A 9 -28.81 21.11 -17.66
N LEU A 10 -28.21 20.36 -18.55
CA LEU A 10 -28.88 19.44 -19.48
C LEU A 10 -28.93 18.04 -18.92
N SER A 11 -27.82 17.60 -18.32
CA SER A 11 -27.68 16.30 -17.66
C SER A 11 -26.46 16.32 -16.74
N GLY A 12 -26.34 15.31 -15.90
CA GLY A 12 -25.14 15.16 -15.11
C GLY A 12 -25.26 14.16 -13.97
N THR A 13 -24.16 13.94 -13.34
CA THR A 13 -24.05 13.11 -12.12
C THR A 13 -23.19 13.86 -11.10
N ILE A 14 -23.71 14.00 -9.88
CA ILE A 14 -22.97 14.53 -8.73
C ILE A 14 -22.74 13.38 -7.76
N ARG A 15 -21.52 13.16 -7.35
CA ARG A 15 -21.13 12.11 -6.40
C ARG A 15 -20.57 12.77 -5.14
N VAL A 16 -21.18 12.47 -4.02
CA VAL A 16 -20.79 13.00 -2.71
C VAL A 16 -20.35 11.83 -1.83
N PRO A 17 -19.06 11.65 -1.60
CA PRO A 17 -18.55 10.62 -0.68
C PRO A 17 -18.56 11.12 0.76
N ARG A 18 -18.62 10.23 1.75
CA ARG A 18 -18.45 10.58 3.16
C ARG A 18 -17.06 11.13 3.45
N VAL A 19 -16.03 10.60 2.80
CA VAL A 19 -14.63 11.02 2.95
C VAL A 19 -14.09 11.50 1.62
N GLY A 20 -13.51 12.68 1.59
CA GLY A 20 -12.92 13.28 0.40
C GLY A 20 -13.73 14.41 -0.21
N ALA A 21 -13.40 14.81 -1.42
CA ALA A 21 -14.12 15.84 -2.15
C ALA A 21 -15.27 15.22 -2.97
N TRP A 22 -16.41 15.92 -3.03
CA TRP A 22 -17.45 15.60 -3.99
C TRP A 22 -17.00 15.93 -5.40
N THR A 23 -17.57 15.26 -6.38
CA THR A 23 -17.28 15.45 -7.81
C THR A 23 -18.55 15.49 -8.62
N ALA A 24 -18.54 16.23 -9.71
CA ALA A 24 -19.63 16.25 -10.66
C ALA A 24 -19.14 16.19 -12.10
N GLU A 25 -19.88 15.46 -12.92
CA GLU A 25 -19.75 15.45 -14.37
C GLU A 25 -21.10 15.93 -14.92
N VAL A 26 -21.10 17.14 -15.49
CA VAL A 26 -22.35 17.77 -15.93
C VAL A 26 -22.25 18.28 -17.37
N GLU A 27 -23.36 18.24 -18.09
CA GLU A 27 -23.52 18.96 -19.37
C GLU A 27 -24.36 20.21 -19.15
N ILE A 28 -23.86 21.32 -19.66
CA ILE A 28 -24.53 22.64 -19.59
C ILE A 28 -24.93 23.12 -20.98
N ARG A 29 -25.94 23.98 -21.02
CA ARG A 29 -26.30 24.70 -22.22
C ARG A 29 -25.39 25.91 -22.40
N SER A 30 -24.34 25.75 -23.20
CA SER A 30 -23.34 26.77 -23.54
C SER A 30 -22.65 26.41 -24.84
N ASP A 31 -22.13 27.41 -25.54
CA ASP A 31 -21.22 27.24 -26.68
C ASP A 31 -19.77 27.45 -26.27
N ILE A 32 -19.52 27.87 -25.05
CA ILE A 32 -18.19 28.24 -24.55
C ILE A 32 -17.82 27.32 -23.38
N ALA A 33 -16.61 26.74 -23.46
CA ALA A 33 -16.04 25.95 -22.37
C ALA A 33 -15.81 26.82 -21.13
N TYR A 34 -16.07 26.26 -19.95
CA TYR A 34 -15.96 26.96 -18.67
C TYR A 34 -14.97 26.26 -17.74
N VAL A 35 -14.00 26.97 -17.23
CA VAL A 35 -13.04 26.51 -16.21
C VAL A 35 -12.91 27.56 -15.12
N GLY A 36 -12.85 27.18 -13.88
CA GLY A 36 -12.73 28.09 -12.72
C GLY A 36 -13.81 27.85 -11.67
N PRO A 37 -14.07 28.83 -10.78
CA PRO A 37 -15.01 28.69 -9.67
C PRO A 37 -16.41 28.29 -10.16
N ALA A 38 -16.98 27.26 -9.58
CA ALA A 38 -18.22 26.65 -10.03
C ALA A 38 -19.20 26.50 -8.86
N SER A 39 -20.48 26.81 -9.09
CA SER A 39 -21.57 26.54 -8.17
C SER A 39 -22.68 25.79 -8.91
N ILE A 40 -22.96 24.56 -8.49
CA ILE A 40 -24.08 23.78 -9.02
C ILE A 40 -25.29 24.01 -8.10
N SER A 41 -26.31 24.68 -8.61
CA SER A 41 -27.58 24.83 -7.92
C SER A 41 -28.55 23.71 -8.31
N LEU A 42 -29.12 23.04 -7.31
CA LEU A 42 -30.01 21.89 -7.49
C LEU A 42 -31.12 21.95 -6.45
N GLU A 43 -32.36 22.33 -6.85
CA GLU A 43 -33.54 22.44 -5.96
C GLU A 43 -33.29 23.19 -4.65
N GLY A 44 -32.56 24.31 -4.71
CA GLY A 44 -32.23 25.13 -3.54
C GLY A 44 -31.00 24.71 -2.77
N THR A 45 -30.38 23.58 -3.13
CA THR A 45 -29.09 23.16 -2.60
C THR A 45 -27.96 23.61 -3.55
N ASN A 46 -26.91 24.20 -3.01
CA ASN A 46 -25.76 24.66 -3.79
C ASN A 46 -24.53 23.82 -3.46
N PHE A 47 -23.86 23.38 -4.50
CA PHE A 47 -22.59 22.64 -4.44
C PHE A 47 -21.48 23.57 -4.95
N VAL A 48 -20.68 24.13 -4.05
CA VAL A 48 -19.61 25.07 -4.36
C VAL A 48 -18.30 24.33 -4.60
N GLY A 49 -17.69 24.56 -5.77
CA GLY A 49 -16.49 23.86 -6.18
C GLY A 49 -15.73 24.59 -7.28
N SER A 50 -14.92 23.88 -8.02
CA SER A 50 -14.14 24.37 -9.16
C SER A 50 -14.27 23.45 -10.35
N SER A 51 -14.54 24.03 -11.54
CA SER A 51 -14.48 23.29 -12.81
C SER A 51 -13.02 23.17 -13.24
N SER A 52 -12.50 21.96 -13.18
CA SER A 52 -11.11 21.65 -13.53
C SER A 52 -10.91 21.38 -15.02
N ARG A 53 -11.96 20.93 -15.70
CA ARG A 53 -11.93 20.56 -17.11
C ARG A 53 -13.29 20.76 -17.76
N SER A 54 -13.26 21.31 -18.96
CA SER A 54 -14.47 21.49 -19.77
C SER A 54 -14.17 21.23 -21.24
N SER A 55 -15.17 20.71 -21.96
CA SER A 55 -15.07 20.45 -23.41
C SER A 55 -16.39 20.67 -24.13
N VAL A 56 -16.32 21.36 -25.25
CA VAL A 56 -17.48 21.53 -26.15
C VAL A 56 -17.80 20.18 -26.81
N LYS A 57 -19.03 19.71 -26.66
CA LYS A 57 -19.51 18.44 -27.23
C LYS A 57 -20.28 18.62 -28.54
N GLY A 58 -20.74 19.83 -28.80
CA GLY A 58 -21.50 20.22 -29.99
C GLY A 58 -22.18 21.55 -29.77
N PRO A 59 -22.96 22.05 -30.75
CA PRO A 59 -23.67 23.33 -30.63
C PRO A 59 -24.54 23.35 -29.34
N GLY A 60 -24.38 24.37 -28.54
CA GLY A 60 -25.14 24.58 -27.30
C GLY A 60 -24.85 23.56 -26.18
N ARG A 61 -23.79 22.77 -26.26
CA ARG A 61 -23.47 21.70 -25.28
C ARG A 61 -22.02 21.67 -24.86
N VAL A 62 -21.78 21.82 -23.58
CA VAL A 62 -20.47 21.76 -22.96
C VAL A 62 -20.49 20.78 -21.79
N ALA A 63 -19.57 19.84 -21.78
CA ALA A 63 -19.34 18.96 -20.63
C ALA A 63 -18.31 19.60 -19.70
N CYS A 64 -18.64 19.63 -18.40
CA CYS A 64 -17.77 20.15 -17.34
C CYS A 64 -17.53 19.07 -16.27
N ALA A 65 -16.28 18.96 -15.83
CA ALA A 65 -15.90 18.18 -14.65
C ALA A 65 -15.64 19.17 -13.49
N VAL A 66 -16.41 19.04 -12.42
CA VAL A 66 -16.35 19.91 -11.25
C VAL A 66 -15.90 19.07 -10.05
N VAL A 67 -15.07 19.65 -9.22
CA VAL A 67 -14.64 19.10 -7.93
C VAL A 67 -14.99 20.07 -6.81
N GLY A 68 -15.39 19.55 -5.66
CA GLY A 68 -15.68 20.36 -4.48
C GLY A 68 -14.45 21.12 -3.97
N GLY A 69 -14.68 22.34 -3.46
CA GLY A 69 -13.62 23.22 -2.99
C GLY A 69 -13.00 24.07 -4.09
N ALA A 70 -11.82 24.63 -3.83
CA ALA A 70 -11.09 25.44 -4.79
C ALA A 70 -10.40 24.64 -5.90
N GLY A 71 -10.38 23.29 -5.77
CA GLY A 71 -9.77 22.39 -6.75
C GLY A 71 -8.29 22.11 -6.50
N GLY A 72 -7.73 22.53 -5.39
CA GLY A 72 -6.30 22.39 -5.08
C GLY A 72 -5.91 21.14 -4.31
N LEU A 73 -6.83 20.24 -4.00
CA LEU A 73 -6.54 19.05 -3.18
C LEU A 73 -5.59 18.05 -3.86
N GLU A 74 -5.47 18.08 -5.17
CA GLU A 74 -4.50 17.26 -5.94
C GLU A 74 -3.13 17.99 -6.10
N THR A 75 -2.95 19.17 -5.52
CA THR A 75 -1.66 19.88 -5.53
C THR A 75 -0.66 19.15 -4.64
N ASP A 76 0.56 18.99 -5.15
CA ASP A 76 1.67 18.41 -4.40
C ASP A 76 2.09 19.32 -3.25
N VAL A 77 2.20 18.74 -2.06
CA VAL A 77 2.71 19.39 -0.85
C VAL A 77 4.02 18.75 -0.43
N PRO A 78 5.03 19.53 -0.03
CA PRO A 78 6.33 19.01 0.35
C PRO A 78 6.27 18.22 1.65
N ALA A 79 7.21 17.30 1.86
CA ALA A 79 7.43 16.67 3.15
C ALA A 79 7.74 17.73 4.22
N ARG A 80 7.17 17.58 5.41
CA ARG A 80 7.43 18.47 6.54
C ARG A 80 7.31 17.75 7.87
N GLN A 81 8.24 18.04 8.77
CA GLN A 81 8.21 17.56 10.15
C GLN A 81 7.75 18.70 11.08
N TYR A 82 6.89 18.36 12.02
CA TYR A 82 6.38 19.24 13.05
C TYR A 82 6.72 18.68 14.42
N VAL A 83 7.14 19.52 15.36
CA VAL A 83 7.43 19.17 16.76
C VAL A 83 6.48 19.95 17.65
N GLY A 84 5.64 19.26 18.40
CA GLY A 84 4.63 19.84 19.27
C GLY A 84 3.57 20.72 18.58
N PRO A 85 3.12 20.40 17.32
CA PRO A 85 2.13 21.25 16.67
C PRO A 85 0.75 21.03 17.26
N ASN A 86 -0.12 22.03 17.13
CA ASN A 86 -1.56 21.78 17.23
C ASN A 86 -2.13 21.40 15.86
N VAL A 87 -3.29 20.76 15.86
CA VAL A 87 -3.95 20.31 14.62
C VAL A 87 -4.28 21.48 13.70
N SER A 88 -4.63 22.65 14.25
CA SER A 88 -4.93 23.85 13.43
C SER A 88 -3.73 24.31 12.60
N LEU A 89 -2.51 24.24 13.15
CA LEU A 89 -1.30 24.60 12.43
C LEU A 89 -1.05 23.64 11.25
N VAL A 90 -1.14 22.34 11.52
CA VAL A 90 -0.91 21.30 10.47
C VAL A 90 -1.97 21.38 9.38
N LEU A 91 -3.24 21.47 9.78
CA LEU A 91 -4.37 21.58 8.84
C LEU A 91 -4.31 22.86 8.02
N GLY A 92 -4.04 24.00 8.68
CA GLY A 92 -3.89 25.31 8.02
C GLY A 92 -2.74 25.33 7.01
N ASP A 93 -1.61 24.70 7.32
CA ASP A 93 -0.46 24.59 6.42
C ASP A 93 -0.79 23.74 5.16
N ILE A 94 -1.47 22.62 5.33
CA ILE A 94 -1.90 21.77 4.20
C ILE A 94 -2.88 22.54 3.31
N LEU A 95 -3.92 23.14 3.89
CA LEU A 95 -4.98 23.82 3.15
C LEU A 95 -4.48 25.10 2.49
N SER A 96 -3.58 25.85 3.13
CA SER A 96 -2.97 27.05 2.54
C SER A 96 -2.15 26.72 1.29
N LEU A 97 -1.38 25.61 1.31
CA LEU A 97 -0.62 25.14 0.14
C LEU A 97 -1.53 24.70 -1.00
N ALA A 98 -2.69 24.13 -0.67
CA ALA A 98 -3.70 23.71 -1.64
C ALA A 98 -4.61 24.86 -2.11
N GLY A 99 -4.56 26.03 -1.48
CA GLY A 99 -5.52 27.12 -1.75
C GLY A 99 -6.94 26.82 -1.29
N GLU A 100 -7.11 25.89 -0.37
CA GLU A 100 -8.41 25.45 0.18
C GLU A 100 -8.72 26.19 1.49
N THR A 101 -10.01 26.22 1.84
CA THR A 101 -10.49 26.90 3.05
C THR A 101 -11.00 25.89 4.08
N ILE A 102 -10.62 26.09 5.35
CA ILE A 102 -11.15 25.28 6.46
C ILE A 102 -12.60 25.68 6.77
N SER A 103 -13.43 24.67 7.03
CA SER A 103 -14.81 24.91 7.47
C SER A 103 -14.88 25.43 8.89
N SER A 104 -15.77 26.40 9.13
CA SER A 104 -16.09 26.89 10.48
C SER A 104 -16.77 25.82 11.35
N ALA A 105 -17.27 24.74 10.76
CA ALA A 105 -17.88 23.60 11.46
C ALA A 105 -16.84 22.64 12.08
N VAL A 106 -15.52 22.82 11.84
CA VAL A 106 -14.48 22.06 12.52
C VAL A 106 -14.41 22.50 13.98
N SER A 107 -14.54 21.54 14.92
CA SER A 107 -14.62 21.88 16.33
C SER A 107 -13.30 22.47 16.87
N ALA A 108 -13.41 23.49 17.74
CA ALA A 108 -12.26 24.12 18.39
C ALA A 108 -11.47 23.11 19.26
N SER A 109 -12.12 22.12 19.85
CA SER A 109 -11.47 21.05 20.63
C SER A 109 -10.57 20.18 19.75
N LEU A 110 -10.95 19.92 18.51
CA LEU A 110 -10.12 19.17 17.56
C LEU A 110 -8.95 20.02 17.07
N THR A 111 -9.20 21.24 16.64
CA THR A 111 -8.15 22.14 16.11
C THR A 111 -7.12 22.54 17.16
N GLY A 112 -7.53 22.65 18.42
CA GLY A 112 -6.65 22.93 19.58
C GLY A 112 -5.89 21.72 20.09
N ARG A 113 -6.18 20.50 19.63
CA ARG A 113 -5.48 19.27 20.07
C ARG A 113 -4.00 19.34 19.69
N SER A 114 -3.11 19.12 20.67
CA SER A 114 -1.67 19.06 20.45
C SER A 114 -1.24 17.66 20.04
N LEU A 115 -0.29 17.59 19.11
CA LEU A 115 0.41 16.39 18.70
C LEU A 115 1.84 16.45 19.22
N THR A 116 2.39 15.36 19.76
CA THR A 116 3.78 15.34 20.23
C THR A 116 4.75 15.59 19.05
N THR A 117 4.53 14.87 17.98
CA THR A 117 5.22 15.02 16.70
C THR A 117 4.28 14.64 15.58
N TRP A 118 4.41 15.25 14.43
CA TRP A 118 3.74 14.81 13.23
C TRP A 118 4.62 15.00 12.00
N GLN A 119 4.63 14.02 11.12
CA GLN A 119 5.41 14.07 9.88
C GLN A 119 4.48 13.90 8.70
N ARG A 120 4.47 14.90 7.83
CA ARG A 120 3.81 14.85 6.52
C ARG A 120 4.81 14.29 5.50
N ALA A 121 4.44 13.22 4.81
CA ALA A 121 5.17 12.78 3.62
C ALA A 121 4.97 13.77 2.46
N ALA A 122 5.88 13.76 1.49
CA ALA A 122 5.62 14.42 0.20
C ALA A 122 4.50 13.66 -0.53
N GLY A 123 3.59 14.40 -1.16
CA GLY A 123 2.43 13.84 -1.87
C GLY A 123 1.38 14.91 -2.07
N THR A 124 0.15 14.52 -2.41
CA THR A 124 -0.94 15.49 -2.61
C THR A 124 -1.50 16.01 -1.28
N ALA A 125 -2.11 17.19 -1.31
CA ALA A 125 -2.80 17.76 -0.14
C ALA A 125 -3.92 16.82 0.37
N LYS A 126 -4.62 16.14 -0.52
CA LYS A 126 -5.62 15.12 -0.22
C LYS A 126 -5.04 13.95 0.59
N GLU A 127 -3.87 13.44 0.18
CA GLU A 127 -3.18 12.37 0.91
C GLU A 127 -2.72 12.85 2.29
N ALA A 128 -2.21 14.08 2.38
CA ALA A 128 -1.81 14.68 3.65
C ALA A 128 -3.00 14.85 4.62
N LEU A 129 -4.17 15.28 4.10
CA LEU A 129 -5.42 15.33 4.88
C LEU A 129 -5.88 13.96 5.34
N ALA A 130 -5.80 12.95 4.47
CA ALA A 130 -6.17 11.58 4.81
C ALA A 130 -5.26 11.03 5.92
N GLN A 131 -3.95 11.23 5.84
CA GLN A 131 -2.99 10.84 6.88
C GLN A 131 -3.28 11.54 8.22
N LEU A 132 -3.58 12.85 8.19
CA LEU A 132 -3.92 13.61 9.40
C LEU A 132 -5.22 13.10 10.02
N ALA A 133 -6.26 12.88 9.21
CA ALA A 133 -7.56 12.38 9.66
C ALA A 133 -7.43 10.98 10.28
N GLU A 134 -6.66 10.09 9.66
CA GLU A 134 -6.37 8.74 10.17
C GLU A 134 -5.64 8.80 11.52
N ALA A 135 -4.59 9.62 11.64
CA ALA A 135 -3.83 9.80 12.88
C ALA A 135 -4.69 10.35 14.04
N LEU A 136 -5.73 11.13 13.72
CA LEU A 136 -6.66 11.69 14.69
C LEU A 136 -7.86 10.78 14.98
N GLY A 137 -8.09 9.75 14.17
CA GLY A 137 -9.25 8.86 14.24
C GLY A 137 -10.56 9.56 13.83
N VAL A 138 -10.49 10.50 12.85
CA VAL A 138 -11.63 11.30 12.36
C VAL A 138 -11.80 11.16 10.85
N SER A 139 -12.88 11.72 10.32
CA SER A 139 -13.12 11.81 8.87
C SER A 139 -12.83 13.22 8.37
N TRP A 140 -12.60 13.35 7.06
CA TRP A 140 -12.51 14.63 6.40
C TRP A 140 -13.31 14.62 5.08
N ARG A 141 -13.87 15.78 4.70
CA ARG A 141 -14.54 15.95 3.42
C ARG A 141 -14.63 17.41 3.02
N VAL A 142 -14.90 17.66 1.74
CA VAL A 142 -15.33 18.97 1.27
C VAL A 142 -16.84 19.08 1.43
N LEU A 143 -17.28 20.10 2.14
CA LEU A 143 -18.71 20.40 2.34
C LEU A 143 -19.31 21.01 1.08
N LEU A 144 -20.65 21.18 1.09
CA LEU A 144 -21.37 21.77 -0.04
C LEU A 144 -21.00 23.25 -0.28
N ASP A 145 -20.58 23.96 0.75
CA ASP A 145 -20.11 25.35 0.67
C ASP A 145 -18.67 25.48 0.14
N GLY A 146 -18.04 24.36 -0.26
CA GLY A 146 -16.69 24.31 -0.79
C GLY A 146 -15.59 24.33 0.27
N THR A 147 -15.93 24.30 1.57
CA THR A 147 -14.93 24.31 2.65
C THR A 147 -14.55 22.89 3.07
N VAL A 148 -13.32 22.72 3.57
CA VAL A 148 -12.82 21.41 4.06
C VAL A 148 -13.19 21.23 5.52
N TRP A 149 -13.95 20.21 5.80
CA TRP A 149 -14.32 19.78 7.15
C TRP A 149 -13.47 18.61 7.64
N LEU A 150 -13.14 18.63 8.93
CA LEU A 150 -12.44 17.53 9.64
C LEU A 150 -13.16 17.30 10.97
N GLY A 151 -13.54 16.07 11.28
CA GLY A 151 -14.26 15.77 12.51
C GLY A 151 -14.71 14.32 12.67
N ALA A 152 -15.26 14.01 13.85
CA ALA A 152 -15.91 12.74 14.10
C ALA A 152 -17.34 12.76 13.53
N GLU A 153 -17.76 11.64 12.93
CA GLU A 153 -19.10 11.48 12.42
C GLU A 153 -20.11 11.32 13.55
N THR A 154 -21.21 12.04 13.49
CA THR A 154 -22.30 11.95 14.49
C THR A 154 -23.49 11.12 14.01
N TRP A 155 -23.61 10.89 12.70
CA TRP A 155 -24.63 10.10 12.05
C TRP A 155 -26.08 10.54 12.41
N PRO A 156 -26.42 11.84 12.28
CA PRO A 156 -27.76 12.31 12.60
C PRO A 156 -28.80 11.62 11.73
N GLU A 157 -29.92 11.25 12.33
CA GLU A 157 -31.07 10.71 11.57
C GLU A 157 -31.72 11.84 10.75
N VAL A 158 -31.99 11.57 9.48
CA VAL A 158 -32.63 12.49 8.55
C VAL A 158 -33.84 11.83 7.90
N THR A 159 -34.92 12.60 7.74
CA THR A 159 -36.17 12.14 7.13
C THR A 159 -36.62 13.14 6.05
N PRO A 160 -35.88 13.22 4.92
CA PRO A 160 -36.27 14.12 3.84
C PRO A 160 -37.58 13.68 3.21
N GLU A 161 -38.39 14.64 2.75
CA GLU A 161 -39.56 14.34 1.95
C GLU A 161 -39.11 13.78 0.58
N CYS A 162 -39.36 12.50 0.38
CA CYS A 162 -38.96 11.82 -0.85
C CYS A 162 -39.83 10.62 -1.12
N ARG A 163 -39.85 10.19 -2.37
CA ARG A 163 -40.43 8.91 -2.79
C ARG A 163 -39.30 7.90 -2.98
N VAL A 164 -39.38 6.73 -2.35
CA VAL A 164 -38.54 5.60 -2.61
C VAL A 164 -38.92 5.01 -3.96
N LEU A 165 -37.96 4.94 -4.87
CA LEU A 165 -38.11 4.39 -6.22
C LEU A 165 -37.68 2.93 -6.27
N ASP A 166 -36.62 2.60 -5.52
CA ASP A 166 -36.06 1.25 -5.43
C ASP A 166 -35.30 1.10 -4.10
N ASP A 167 -35.29 -0.12 -3.54
CA ASP A 167 -34.57 -0.47 -2.30
C ASP A 167 -33.88 -1.81 -2.49
N ASP A 168 -32.59 -1.76 -2.84
CA ASP A 168 -31.73 -2.93 -2.97
C ASP A 168 -30.99 -3.21 -1.67
N GLN A 169 -31.61 -4.01 -0.82
CA GLN A 169 -31.02 -4.42 0.47
C GLN A 169 -29.73 -5.26 0.32
N ALA A 170 -29.53 -5.93 -0.82
CA ALA A 170 -28.36 -6.75 -1.04
C ALA A 170 -27.11 -5.89 -1.24
N THR A 171 -27.25 -4.75 -1.90
CA THR A 171 -26.16 -3.78 -2.09
C THR A 171 -26.19 -2.67 -1.03
N GLY A 172 -27.24 -2.57 -0.20
CA GLY A 172 -27.43 -1.48 0.75
C GLY A 172 -27.63 -0.13 0.03
N THR A 173 -28.28 -0.15 -1.14
CA THR A 173 -28.52 1.04 -1.97
C THR A 173 -30.00 1.34 -2.05
N VAL A 174 -30.37 2.57 -1.75
CA VAL A 174 -31.72 3.08 -1.90
C VAL A 174 -31.76 4.15 -2.99
N THR A 175 -32.67 4.00 -3.93
CA THR A 175 -32.93 4.99 -4.99
C THR A 175 -34.19 5.79 -4.62
N LEU A 176 -34.03 7.11 -4.60
CA LEU A 176 -35.09 8.07 -4.19
C LEU A 176 -35.40 9.00 -5.35
N SER A 177 -36.58 9.65 -5.32
CA SER A 177 -36.78 10.89 -6.07
C SER A 177 -35.66 11.87 -5.69
N LEU A 178 -35.39 12.87 -6.53
CA LEU A 178 -34.27 13.78 -6.29
C LEU A 178 -34.33 14.43 -4.89
N VAL A 179 -33.28 14.27 -4.10
CA VAL A 179 -33.13 14.84 -2.74
C VAL A 179 -31.71 15.39 -2.60
N PRO A 180 -31.41 16.60 -3.11
CA PRO A 180 -30.07 17.19 -3.10
C PRO A 180 -29.51 17.47 -1.69
N SER A 181 -30.41 17.60 -0.70
CA SER A 181 -30.04 17.81 0.71
C SER A 181 -29.62 16.55 1.46
N LEU A 182 -29.81 15.36 0.88
CA LEU A 182 -29.33 14.11 1.49
C LEU A 182 -27.82 14.02 1.34
N LEU A 183 -27.11 13.89 2.47
CA LEU A 183 -25.66 13.91 2.52
C LEU A 183 -25.11 12.66 3.19
N PRO A 184 -23.90 12.22 2.82
CA PRO A 184 -23.19 11.20 3.56
C PRO A 184 -22.82 11.66 4.97
N GLY A 185 -22.64 10.71 5.88
CA GLY A 185 -22.43 10.97 7.29
C GLY A 185 -23.73 11.16 8.08
N THR A 186 -24.89 10.92 7.45
CA THR A 186 -26.22 10.88 8.09
C THR A 186 -26.77 9.46 8.11
N THR A 187 -27.79 9.24 8.92
CA THR A 187 -28.58 8.00 8.95
C THR A 187 -29.92 8.28 8.25
N PHE A 188 -30.31 7.43 7.33
CA PHE A 188 -31.60 7.45 6.63
C PHE A 188 -32.28 6.08 6.71
N CYS A 189 -33.50 6.02 7.20
CA CYS A 189 -34.23 4.77 7.43
C CYS A 189 -33.39 3.72 8.22
N GLY A 190 -32.64 4.16 9.24
CA GLY A 190 -31.80 3.31 10.06
C GLY A 190 -30.46 2.87 9.40
N GLN A 191 -30.22 3.26 8.17
CA GLN A 191 -28.98 2.96 7.43
C GLN A 191 -28.05 4.16 7.43
N ARG A 192 -26.75 3.95 7.76
CA ARG A 192 -25.72 4.98 7.68
C ARG A 192 -25.32 5.21 6.25
N ILE A 193 -25.46 6.44 5.76
CA ILE A 193 -25.18 6.79 4.37
C ILE A 193 -23.70 7.13 4.22
N GLU A 194 -23.01 6.32 3.44
CA GLU A 194 -21.57 6.48 3.12
C GLU A 194 -21.36 7.25 1.81
N HIS A 195 -22.31 7.12 0.88
CA HIS A 195 -22.18 7.71 -0.43
C HIS A 195 -23.54 8.15 -0.97
N VAL A 196 -23.56 9.32 -1.59
CA VAL A 196 -24.76 9.84 -2.28
C VAL A 196 -24.39 10.17 -3.72
N ARG A 197 -25.29 9.82 -4.64
CA ARG A 197 -25.18 10.11 -6.07
C ARG A 197 -26.47 10.72 -6.56
N HIS A 198 -26.40 11.94 -7.10
CA HIS A 198 -27.52 12.58 -7.76
C HIS A 198 -27.36 12.42 -9.27
N GLU A 199 -28.38 11.89 -9.92
CA GLU A 199 -28.43 11.76 -11.38
C GLU A 199 -29.47 12.72 -11.95
N LEU A 200 -29.02 13.47 -12.95
CA LEU A 200 -29.79 14.45 -13.68
C LEU A 200 -29.78 14.06 -15.16
N GLY A 201 -30.92 13.99 -15.80
CA GLY A 201 -30.99 13.58 -17.22
C GLY A 201 -32.33 13.89 -17.85
N THR A 202 -32.56 13.28 -19.01
CA THR A 202 -33.83 13.40 -19.75
C THR A 202 -34.99 12.60 -19.12
N GLY A 203 -34.68 11.74 -18.16
CA GLY A 203 -35.67 11.02 -17.34
C GLY A 203 -35.92 11.70 -16.01
N GLU A 204 -36.57 11.00 -15.10
CA GLU A 204 -36.77 11.47 -13.74
C GLU A 204 -35.41 11.62 -13.02
N ALA A 205 -35.13 12.82 -12.49
CA ALA A 205 -33.93 13.04 -11.70
C ALA A 205 -34.06 12.27 -10.37
N ARG A 206 -32.95 11.67 -9.93
CA ARG A 206 -32.95 10.76 -8.80
C ARG A 206 -31.72 10.90 -7.90
N THR A 207 -31.88 10.43 -6.68
CA THR A 207 -30.81 10.32 -5.70
C THR A 207 -30.61 8.85 -5.33
N GLU A 208 -29.42 8.34 -5.49
CA GLU A 208 -29.00 7.04 -4.97
C GLU A 208 -28.20 7.28 -3.68
N ALA A 209 -28.62 6.65 -2.60
CA ALA A 209 -27.91 6.66 -1.32
C ALA A 209 -27.46 5.25 -0.98
N SER A 210 -26.19 5.06 -0.65
CA SER A 210 -25.68 3.75 -0.27
C SER A 210 -25.06 3.76 1.12
N SER A 211 -25.35 2.71 1.88
CA SER A 211 -24.77 2.45 3.19
C SER A 211 -23.32 1.93 3.12
N THR A 212 -22.89 1.53 1.92
CA THR A 212 -21.53 1.09 1.66
C THR A 212 -20.97 1.89 0.50
N SER A 213 -19.82 2.56 0.68
CA SER A 213 -19.22 3.26 -0.46
C SER A 213 -18.85 2.25 -1.56
N PRO A 214 -18.95 2.61 -2.84
CA PRO A 214 -18.50 1.73 -3.93
C PRO A 214 -17.05 1.24 -3.74
N ALA A 215 -16.18 2.08 -3.18
CA ALA A 215 -14.83 1.71 -2.81
C ALA A 215 -14.81 0.72 -1.63
N ALA A 216 -15.67 0.90 -0.62
CA ALA A 216 -15.81 -0.03 0.49
C ALA A 216 -16.51 -1.34 0.07
N ALA A 217 -17.50 -1.29 -0.82
CA ALA A 217 -18.10 -2.48 -1.42
C ALA A 217 -17.08 -3.23 -2.28
N MET A 218 -16.31 -2.53 -3.11
CA MET A 218 -15.19 -3.10 -3.86
C MET A 218 -14.10 -3.62 -2.93
N SER A 219 -13.74 -2.89 -1.87
CA SER A 219 -12.79 -3.32 -0.85
C SER A 219 -13.34 -4.47 0.00
N ALA A 220 -14.63 -4.52 0.31
CA ALA A 220 -15.26 -5.66 0.97
C ALA A 220 -15.28 -6.89 0.05
N PHE A 221 -15.45 -6.70 -1.23
CA PHE A 221 -15.35 -7.76 -2.23
C PHE A 221 -13.90 -8.16 -2.52
N LEU A 222 -13.01 -7.18 -2.70
CA LEU A 222 -11.58 -7.38 -2.95
C LEU A 222 -10.75 -7.46 -1.65
N GLY A 223 -11.19 -6.86 -0.55
CA GLY A 223 -10.49 -6.82 0.73
C GLY A 223 -10.21 -8.19 1.32
N PRO A 224 -11.10 -9.20 1.20
CA PRO A 224 -10.73 -10.58 1.50
C PRO A 224 -9.64 -11.13 0.58
N VAL A 225 -9.54 -10.61 -0.66
CA VAL A 225 -8.51 -10.99 -1.63
C VAL A 225 -7.19 -10.25 -1.34
N GLU A 226 -7.22 -8.99 -0.96
CA GLU A 226 -6.00 -8.22 -0.59
C GLU A 226 -5.44 -8.58 0.78
N LYS A 227 -6.31 -8.89 1.74
CA LYS A 227 -5.92 -9.42 3.07
C LYS A 227 -5.64 -10.92 3.07
N ARG A 228 -5.94 -11.63 1.97
CA ARG A 228 -5.56 -13.04 1.84
C ARG A 228 -4.07 -13.14 1.51
N ILE A 229 -3.42 -14.04 2.20
CA ILE A 229 -2.09 -14.50 1.84
C ILE A 229 -2.16 -15.01 0.40
N ARG A 230 -1.43 -14.38 -0.50
CA ARG A 230 -1.32 -14.84 -1.89
C ARG A 230 -0.24 -15.91 -1.96
N TYR A 231 -0.62 -17.16 -1.74
CA TYR A 231 0.31 -18.28 -1.68
C TYR A 231 1.14 -18.51 -2.98
N SER A 232 0.84 -17.76 -4.06
CA SER A 232 1.64 -17.70 -5.29
C SER A 232 2.77 -16.66 -5.26
N ARG A 233 2.94 -15.90 -4.14
CA ARG A 233 4.00 -14.90 -3.97
C ARG A 233 5.05 -15.37 -2.97
N SER A 234 6.25 -14.77 -3.07
CA SER A 234 7.27 -14.88 -2.02
C SER A 234 7.04 -13.84 -0.91
N TYR A 235 7.47 -14.20 0.29
CA TYR A 235 7.39 -13.38 1.49
C TYR A 235 8.72 -13.44 2.24
N SER A 236 9.20 -12.31 2.72
CA SER A 236 10.31 -12.30 3.67
C SER A 236 9.87 -12.91 5.00
N ALA A 237 10.75 -13.72 5.58
CA ALA A 237 10.51 -14.34 6.88
C ALA A 237 11.81 -14.43 7.68
N ARG A 238 11.67 -14.41 9.01
CA ARG A 238 12.79 -14.55 9.92
C ARG A 238 12.79 -15.94 10.55
N VAL A 239 13.95 -16.58 10.57
CA VAL A 239 14.12 -17.90 11.18
C VAL A 239 14.09 -17.78 12.70
N VAL A 240 13.19 -18.51 13.34
CA VAL A 240 13.09 -18.63 14.80
C VAL A 240 14.05 -19.72 15.29
N LYS A 241 14.06 -20.87 14.62
CA LYS A 241 14.98 -21.99 14.85
C LYS A 241 15.00 -22.95 13.66
N GLN A 242 16.05 -23.74 13.55
CA GLN A 242 16.08 -24.94 12.72
C GLN A 242 15.74 -26.16 13.55
N ASN A 243 14.87 -27.00 13.09
CA ASN A 243 14.45 -28.24 13.73
C ASN A 243 15.48 -29.36 13.47
N ALA A 244 15.50 -30.37 14.32
CA ALA A 244 16.41 -31.52 14.19
C ALA A 244 16.24 -32.31 12.89
N ASN A 245 15.07 -32.24 12.25
CA ASN A 245 14.79 -32.85 10.96
C ASN A 245 15.19 -31.96 9.75
N GLY A 246 15.92 -30.87 9.97
CA GLY A 246 16.39 -29.96 8.92
C GLY A 246 15.34 -28.92 8.46
N THR A 247 14.09 -28.98 8.92
CA THR A 247 13.07 -27.96 8.61
C THR A 247 13.27 -26.70 9.47
N LEU A 248 12.66 -25.59 9.05
CA LEU A 248 12.71 -24.33 9.77
C LEU A 248 11.38 -24.03 10.48
N GLN A 249 11.48 -23.35 11.62
CA GLN A 249 10.40 -22.54 12.16
C GLN A 249 10.68 -21.09 11.79
N VAL A 250 9.74 -20.44 11.06
CA VAL A 250 9.92 -19.08 10.59
C VAL A 250 8.77 -18.19 11.04
N LEU A 251 9.06 -16.90 11.17
CA LEU A 251 8.07 -15.85 11.41
C LEU A 251 8.05 -14.93 10.18
N PRO A 252 6.97 -14.94 9.37
CA PRO A 252 6.84 -14.04 8.25
C PRO A 252 6.79 -12.58 8.70
N ASP A 253 7.50 -11.69 7.99
CA ASP A 253 7.52 -10.26 8.30
C ASP A 253 6.23 -9.55 7.88
N ASN A 254 5.44 -10.16 6.99
CA ASN A 254 4.18 -9.59 6.52
C ASN A 254 3.08 -9.74 7.58
N SER A 255 2.48 -8.62 7.97
CA SER A 255 1.40 -8.55 8.97
C SER A 255 0.15 -9.39 8.66
N THR A 256 -0.03 -9.78 7.40
CA THR A 256 -1.14 -10.66 6.97
C THR A 256 -1.09 -12.04 7.62
N PHE A 257 0.08 -12.50 8.02
CA PHE A 257 0.23 -13.77 8.78
C PHE A 257 -0.11 -13.62 10.27
N LYS A 258 -0.53 -12.44 10.73
CA LYS A 258 -1.00 -12.14 12.10
C LYS A 258 -0.06 -12.62 13.22
N GLY A 259 1.23 -12.60 12.96
CA GLY A 259 2.25 -13.03 13.93
C GLY A 259 2.29 -14.56 14.17
N SER A 260 1.56 -15.34 13.39
CA SER A 260 1.64 -16.82 13.46
C SER A 260 2.96 -17.27 12.87
N GLY A 261 3.81 -17.92 13.67
CA GLY A 261 4.97 -18.63 13.16
C GLY A 261 4.53 -19.84 12.32
N LEU A 262 5.28 -20.11 11.26
CA LEU A 262 5.12 -21.34 10.46
C LEU A 262 6.19 -22.33 10.93
N ASP A 263 5.77 -23.53 11.29
CA ASP A 263 6.67 -24.64 11.63
C ASP A 263 6.77 -25.63 10.49
N GLN A 264 7.80 -26.48 10.53
CA GLN A 264 8.04 -27.53 9.51
C GLN A 264 8.23 -26.99 8.09
N VAL A 265 8.73 -25.75 7.95
CA VAL A 265 9.05 -25.15 6.65
C VAL A 265 10.24 -25.88 6.04
N LYS A 266 10.03 -26.52 4.88
CA LYS A 266 11.08 -27.22 4.16
C LYS A 266 12.07 -26.24 3.56
N ILE A 267 13.33 -26.64 3.49
CA ILE A 267 14.37 -25.90 2.77
C ILE A 267 14.49 -26.46 1.35
N ARG A 268 14.49 -25.60 0.33
CA ARG A 268 14.76 -25.98 -1.07
C ARG A 268 15.99 -25.21 -1.55
N LEU A 269 17.08 -25.92 -1.77
CA LEU A 269 18.35 -25.35 -2.21
C LEU A 269 18.51 -25.31 -3.73
N GLY A 270 17.62 -25.98 -4.48
CA GLY A 270 17.77 -26.15 -5.94
C GLY A 270 18.82 -27.21 -6.34
N VAL A 271 19.62 -27.66 -5.40
CA VAL A 271 20.58 -28.76 -5.54
C VAL A 271 20.45 -29.68 -4.34
N PRO A 272 20.80 -30.97 -4.45
CA PRO A 272 20.85 -31.87 -3.30
C PRO A 272 21.85 -31.35 -2.27
N GLY A 273 21.45 -31.36 -1.00
CA GLY A 273 22.34 -30.89 0.08
C GLY A 273 21.60 -30.58 1.36
N THR A 274 22.35 -30.19 2.36
CA THR A 274 21.85 -29.74 3.66
C THR A 274 22.44 -28.37 4.00
N VAL A 275 21.70 -27.62 4.82
CA VAL A 275 22.11 -26.27 5.21
C VAL A 275 21.86 -26.08 6.70
N THR A 276 22.76 -25.37 7.36
CA THR A 276 22.57 -24.89 8.72
C THR A 276 22.24 -23.43 8.72
N VAL A 277 21.03 -23.10 9.22
CA VAL A 277 20.49 -21.74 9.23
C VAL A 277 20.41 -21.24 10.67
N PRO A 278 21.10 -20.16 11.03
CA PRO A 278 21.10 -19.64 12.38
C PRO A 278 19.77 -18.94 12.71
N LYS A 279 19.46 -18.86 14.02
CA LYS A 279 18.34 -18.07 14.51
C LYS A 279 18.50 -16.59 14.09
N GLY A 280 17.41 -15.98 13.66
CA GLY A 280 17.39 -14.59 13.21
C GLY A 280 17.75 -14.38 11.73
N ALA A 281 18.16 -15.43 11.02
CA ALA A 281 18.42 -15.36 9.59
C ALA A 281 17.17 -14.97 8.80
N HIS A 282 17.35 -14.23 7.71
CA HIS A 282 16.27 -13.87 6.80
C HIS A 282 16.23 -14.86 5.63
N VAL A 283 15.03 -15.32 5.32
CA VAL A 283 14.75 -16.26 4.23
C VAL A 283 13.57 -15.80 3.40
N GLU A 284 13.50 -16.19 2.14
CA GLU A 284 12.30 -16.08 1.34
C GLU A 284 11.42 -17.31 1.50
N LEU A 285 10.19 -17.07 1.89
CA LEU A 285 9.13 -18.05 2.05
C LEU A 285 8.26 -18.07 0.80
N VAL A 286 8.12 -19.22 0.19
CA VAL A 286 7.17 -19.52 -0.89
C VAL A 286 6.29 -20.68 -0.50
N PHE A 287 5.20 -20.89 -1.23
CA PHE A 287 4.29 -22.01 -1.02
C PHE A 287 4.23 -22.86 -2.29
N GLU A 288 4.52 -24.14 -2.17
CA GLU A 288 4.57 -25.05 -3.31
C GLU A 288 3.18 -25.16 -3.95
N ASP A 289 3.10 -24.87 -5.24
CA ASP A 289 1.86 -24.82 -6.03
C ASP A 289 0.77 -23.92 -5.43
N GLY A 290 1.16 -22.93 -4.62
CA GLY A 290 0.22 -22.07 -3.91
C GLY A 290 -0.51 -22.76 -2.74
N ASP A 291 -0.06 -23.94 -2.31
CA ASP A 291 -0.66 -24.71 -1.21
C ASP A 291 -0.20 -24.13 0.15
N PRO A 292 -1.12 -23.58 0.97
CA PRO A 292 -0.80 -23.01 2.29
C PRO A 292 -0.17 -24.01 3.26
N GLN A 293 -0.35 -25.32 3.03
CA GLN A 293 0.19 -26.36 3.90
C GLN A 293 1.61 -26.81 3.50
N LYS A 294 2.13 -26.26 2.40
CA LYS A 294 3.46 -26.63 1.88
C LYS A 294 4.39 -25.41 1.82
N PRO A 295 4.71 -24.79 2.96
CA PRO A 295 5.67 -23.69 3.00
C PRO A 295 7.09 -24.18 2.73
N ILE A 296 7.84 -23.41 1.94
CA ILE A 296 9.23 -23.71 1.54
C ILE A 296 10.07 -22.44 1.68
N ALA A 297 11.25 -22.55 2.26
CA ALA A 297 12.29 -21.52 2.23
C ALA A 297 13.21 -21.76 1.02
N THR A 298 13.33 -20.76 0.13
CA THR A 298 14.01 -20.92 -1.17
C THR A 298 15.25 -20.03 -1.35
N ALA A 299 15.32 -18.88 -0.69
CA ALA A 299 16.45 -17.97 -0.80
C ALA A 299 16.89 -17.53 0.60
N PHE A 300 18.18 -17.26 0.72
CA PHE A 300 18.83 -16.88 1.97
C PHE A 300 19.60 -15.59 1.72
N HIS A 301 19.39 -14.59 2.57
CA HIS A 301 20.13 -13.34 2.51
C HIS A 301 21.56 -13.51 3.03
N ASP A 302 22.44 -12.57 2.71
CA ASP A 302 23.82 -12.56 3.16
C ASP A 302 23.96 -12.75 4.67
N GLY A 303 24.83 -13.68 5.07
CA GLY A 303 25.01 -14.04 6.49
C GLY A 303 23.93 -14.95 7.07
N SER A 304 22.92 -15.35 6.29
CA SER A 304 21.83 -16.22 6.74
C SER A 304 22.19 -17.71 6.77
N LEU A 305 23.37 -18.09 6.33
CA LEU A 305 23.86 -19.46 6.37
C LEU A 305 25.14 -19.57 7.17
N THR A 306 25.24 -20.59 8.00
CA THR A 306 26.48 -20.93 8.70
C THR A 306 27.24 -22.07 8.04
N GLU A 307 26.53 -22.97 7.39
CA GLU A 307 27.08 -24.11 6.68
C GLU A 307 26.18 -24.52 5.53
N LEU A 308 26.75 -24.88 4.40
CA LEU A 308 26.07 -25.49 3.26
C LEU A 308 26.86 -26.74 2.84
N SER A 309 26.24 -27.91 2.89
CA SER A 309 26.76 -29.16 2.37
C SER A 309 26.00 -29.52 1.10
N LEU A 310 26.71 -29.75 0.01
CA LEU A 310 26.13 -30.18 -1.27
C LEU A 310 26.30 -31.70 -1.44
N GLY A 311 25.27 -32.35 -1.94
CA GLY A 311 25.27 -33.83 -2.02
C GLY A 311 25.11 -34.52 -0.65
N SER A 312 25.52 -35.75 -0.54
CA SER A 312 25.59 -36.51 0.72
C SER A 312 26.96 -36.39 1.39
N GLY A 313 27.86 -35.56 0.81
CA GLY A 313 29.29 -35.66 1.02
C GLY A 313 29.85 -35.07 2.30
N ALA A 314 30.88 -35.69 2.75
CA ALA A 314 31.77 -35.21 3.78
C ALA A 314 32.92 -34.35 3.19
N ASP A 315 33.07 -34.33 1.86
CA ASP A 315 34.17 -33.68 1.17
C ASP A 315 33.87 -32.18 0.92
N PHE A 316 34.94 -31.42 0.86
CA PHE A 316 34.90 -29.99 0.61
C PHE A 316 34.75 -29.67 -0.89
N VAL A 317 34.09 -28.56 -1.21
CA VAL A 317 33.95 -28.06 -2.59
C VAL A 317 35.33 -27.98 -3.26
N ALA A 318 35.34 -28.30 -4.53
CA ALA A 318 36.54 -28.35 -5.36
C ALA A 318 37.54 -29.45 -4.98
N LEU A 319 37.07 -30.53 -4.32
CA LEU A 319 37.94 -31.64 -3.96
C LEU A 319 39.19 -31.16 -3.21
N ALA A 320 39.00 -30.22 -2.30
CA ALA A 320 40.09 -29.54 -1.61
C ALA A 320 41.10 -30.52 -0.96
N GLN A 321 40.61 -31.67 -0.49
CA GLN A 321 41.46 -32.70 0.07
C GLN A 321 42.38 -33.31 -1.00
N LEU A 322 41.89 -33.61 -2.20
CA LEU A 322 42.71 -34.13 -3.30
C LEU A 322 43.77 -33.14 -3.74
N VAL A 323 43.39 -31.83 -3.80
CA VAL A 323 44.38 -30.77 -4.11
C VAL A 323 45.41 -30.66 -3.00
N LEU A 324 45.05 -30.74 -1.74
CA LEU A 324 45.97 -30.72 -0.62
C LEU A 324 46.91 -31.94 -0.63
N ASP A 325 46.37 -33.12 -0.93
CA ASP A 325 47.17 -34.37 -1.03
C ASP A 325 48.21 -34.29 -2.16
N GLU A 326 47.80 -33.73 -3.32
CA GLU A 326 48.71 -33.52 -4.43
C GLU A 326 49.83 -32.48 -4.09
N LEU A 327 49.45 -31.39 -3.42
CA LEU A 327 50.44 -30.39 -2.93
C LEU A 327 51.41 -31.01 -1.91
N ASN A 328 50.93 -31.88 -1.04
CA ASN A 328 51.79 -32.62 -0.10
C ASN A 328 52.71 -33.62 -0.81
N ALA A 329 52.22 -34.29 -1.87
CA ALA A 329 53.04 -35.18 -2.69
C ALA A 329 54.15 -34.40 -3.41
N ILE A 330 53.80 -33.25 -4.01
CA ILE A 330 54.78 -32.36 -4.64
C ILE A 330 55.83 -31.90 -3.62
N LYS A 331 55.36 -31.46 -2.44
CA LYS A 331 56.28 -31.07 -1.36
C LYS A 331 57.21 -32.18 -0.99
N THR A 332 56.71 -33.39 -0.75
CA THR A 332 57.52 -34.58 -0.37
C THR A 332 58.56 -34.88 -1.43
N TRP A 333 58.17 -34.86 -2.72
CA TRP A 333 59.09 -35.05 -3.83
C TRP A 333 60.20 -33.97 -3.87
N ALA A 334 59.80 -32.69 -3.73
CA ALA A 334 60.75 -31.57 -3.78
C ALA A 334 61.77 -31.60 -2.63
N ASP A 335 61.30 -31.98 -1.40
CA ASP A 335 62.18 -32.02 -0.20
C ASP A 335 63.25 -33.10 -0.27
N VAL A 336 63.07 -34.15 -1.08
CA VAL A 336 64.09 -35.25 -1.25
C VAL A 336 64.72 -35.26 -2.62
N HIS A 337 64.30 -34.36 -3.50
CA HIS A 337 64.79 -34.33 -4.86
C HIS A 337 66.28 -33.97 -4.94
N VAL A 338 67.04 -34.76 -5.64
CA VAL A 338 68.49 -34.59 -5.82
C VAL A 338 68.82 -34.67 -7.32
N HIS A 339 69.89 -33.92 -7.73
CA HIS A 339 70.39 -33.97 -9.09
C HIS A 339 71.72 -34.71 -9.15
N PRO A 340 71.95 -35.53 -10.19
CA PRO A 340 73.26 -36.07 -10.44
C PRO A 340 74.25 -34.96 -10.79
N THR A 341 75.35 -34.87 -10.14
CA THR A 341 76.45 -33.91 -10.47
C THR A 341 77.73 -34.68 -10.79
N GLY A 342 78.69 -34.02 -11.41
CA GLY A 342 79.98 -34.62 -11.70
C GLY A 342 80.78 -35.02 -10.45
N MET A 343 80.34 -34.61 -9.26
CA MET A 343 80.95 -34.94 -7.95
C MET A 343 80.07 -35.87 -7.10
N GLY A 344 79.02 -36.45 -7.68
CA GLY A 344 78.00 -37.26 -6.99
C GLY A 344 76.66 -36.60 -6.93
N PRO A 345 75.63 -37.24 -6.37
CA PRO A 345 74.31 -36.63 -6.20
C PRO A 345 74.33 -35.36 -5.33
N SER A 346 73.59 -34.34 -5.70
CA SER A 346 73.42 -33.18 -4.81
C SER A 346 72.73 -33.62 -3.51
N GLY A 347 72.89 -32.86 -2.44
CA GLY A 347 72.08 -33.04 -1.29
C GLY A 347 70.60 -32.59 -1.53
N PRO A 348 69.65 -32.99 -0.68
CA PRO A 348 68.33 -32.46 -0.73
C PRO A 348 68.33 -30.92 -0.48
N PRO A 349 67.24 -30.21 -0.80
CA PRO A 349 67.15 -28.78 -0.56
C PRO A 349 67.47 -28.42 0.90
N ALA A 350 68.37 -27.41 1.06
CA ALA A 350 68.79 -26.99 2.40
C ALA A 350 67.67 -26.43 3.25
N THR A 351 66.56 -25.96 2.62
CA THR A 351 65.40 -25.48 3.30
C THR A 351 64.19 -26.25 2.73
N PRO A 352 63.55 -27.10 3.55
CA PRO A 352 62.31 -27.80 3.16
C PRO A 352 61.18 -26.84 2.80
N MET A 353 60.29 -27.25 1.91
CA MET A 353 59.08 -26.47 1.60
C MET A 353 58.22 -26.38 2.82
N THR A 354 57.59 -25.20 3.02
CA THR A 354 56.60 -25.00 4.06
C THR A 354 55.38 -25.92 3.80
N GLN A 355 54.84 -26.51 4.87
CA GLN A 355 53.63 -27.32 4.76
C GLN A 355 52.49 -26.49 4.14
N PRO A 356 51.85 -26.96 3.05
CA PRO A 356 50.68 -26.28 2.50
C PRO A 356 49.59 -26.14 3.54
N GLY A 357 48.94 -24.96 3.60
CA GLY A 357 47.78 -24.73 4.43
C GLY A 357 46.52 -25.41 3.87
N SER A 358 45.45 -25.52 4.69
CA SER A 358 44.20 -26.04 4.20
C SER A 358 43.66 -25.19 3.04
N VAL A 359 43.32 -25.83 1.93
CA VAL A 359 42.66 -25.22 0.78
C VAL A 359 41.15 -25.43 0.79
N ALA A 360 40.66 -26.08 1.84
CA ALA A 360 39.22 -26.37 1.99
C ALA A 360 38.41 -25.09 2.29
N ALA A 361 37.27 -24.97 1.65
CA ALA A 361 36.30 -23.94 1.99
C ALA A 361 35.72 -24.21 3.39
N ALA A 362 35.79 -23.23 4.29
CA ALA A 362 35.39 -23.40 5.67
C ALA A 362 33.87 -23.60 5.87
N LYS A 363 33.07 -23.20 4.89
CA LYS A 363 31.59 -23.16 5.01
C LYS A 363 30.83 -23.97 3.95
N VAL A 364 31.48 -24.43 2.90
CA VAL A 364 30.86 -25.14 1.78
C VAL A 364 31.50 -26.51 1.62
N LYS A 365 30.70 -27.56 1.62
CA LYS A 365 31.12 -28.94 1.45
C LYS A 365 30.38 -29.58 0.26
N ALA A 366 31.03 -30.44 -0.47
CA ALA A 366 30.49 -31.23 -1.57
C ALA A 366 30.88 -32.70 -1.41
N GLU A 367 30.20 -33.60 -2.13
CA GLU A 367 30.54 -35.01 -2.26
C GLU A 367 31.75 -35.21 -3.11
#